data_74fc85d7cc29cf7f5caa30905ff21850
#
_entry.id   74fc85d7cc29cf7f5caa30905ff21850
#
_cell.length_a   1.000
_cell.length_b   1.000
_cell.length_c   1.000
_cell.angle_alpha   90.00
_cell.angle_beta   90.00
_cell.angle_gamma   90.00
#
_symmetry.space_group_name_H-M   'P 1'
#
loop_
_entity.id
_entity.type
_entity.pdbx_description
1 polymer ?
#
loop_
_entity_poly.entity_id
_entity_poly.type
_entity_poly.pdbx_seq_one_letter_code
_entity_poly.pdbx_strand_id
1 'polypeptide(L)'
;AMGVIQRFWHFPWAPYRYPMGAYTRFGMVDNPAEENIYPSIEVYTTGQEVCLANRTAGEQVTIEHSIAENQKLVVDLKDVSAFLYQRDGSGDYQMQEDVSHWMSLDSVPWALRPGRNQVAITNDQPEDTPVAYLRYRIPSLGVRACLRYAFMTRPM
;
A
#
# COMPACT_ATOMS: atom_id res chain seq x y z
N ALA A 1 -2.73 16.82 -0.13
CA ALA A 1 -2.82 16.54 0.07
C ALA A 1 -2.76 15.25 0.24
N MET A 2 -3.08 14.46 0.22
CA MET A 2 -3.14 13.47 0.55
C MET A 2 -2.97 12.61 -0.43
N GLY A 3 -2.58 11.94 -0.42
CA GLY A 3 -2.34 11.02 -1.18
C GLY A 3 -3.35 10.89 -2.07
N VAL A 4 -3.38 11.40 -3.03
CA VAL A 4 -4.36 11.42 -3.78
C VAL A 4 -4.54 10.36 -4.57
N ILE A 5 -5.54 9.72 -4.63
CA ILE A 5 -5.85 8.75 -5.38
C ILE A 5 -6.40 9.17 -6.63
N GLN A 6 -5.93 8.88 -7.67
CA GLN A 6 -6.45 9.28 -8.87
C GLN A 6 -7.14 8.20 -9.50
N ARG A 7 -8.01 8.34 -10.30
CA ARG A 7 -8.73 7.40 -10.93
C ARG A 7 -8.11 7.08 -12.17
N PHE A 8 -7.26 6.18 -12.31
CA PHE A 8 -6.64 5.93 -13.53
C PHE A 8 -7.25 4.88 -14.28
N TRP A 9 -8.25 4.28 -13.75
CA TRP A 9 -8.79 3.23 -14.44
C TRP A 9 -9.26 3.57 -15.78
N HIS A 10 -9.50 4.70 -16.01
CA HIS A 10 -10.07 4.97 -17.28
C HIS A 10 -8.94 5.20 -18.20
N PHE A 11 -7.77 4.98 -17.84
CA PHE A 11 -6.73 5.29 -18.69
C PHE A 11 -6.62 4.15 -19.49
N PRO A 12 -6.70 4.28 -20.65
CA PRO A 12 -6.71 3.26 -21.53
C PRO A 12 -5.55 2.45 -21.35
N TRP A 13 -4.59 2.90 -20.98
CA TRP A 13 -3.53 2.22 -20.97
C TRP A 13 -3.41 1.31 -20.03
N ALA A 14 -4.03 1.24 -19.43
CA ALA A 14 -3.99 0.49 -18.38
C ALA A 14 -3.60 -0.66 -18.99
N PRO A 15 -2.92 -0.73 -19.62
CA PRO A 15 -2.61 -1.66 -20.33
C PRO A 15 -2.08 -2.64 -19.59
N TYR A 16 -1.96 -2.53 -18.68
CA TYR A 16 -1.55 -3.27 -17.97
C TYR A 16 -2.36 -4.24 -17.99
N ARG A 17 -2.40 -5.03 -18.50
CA ARG A 17 -3.08 -5.93 -18.50
C ARG A 17 -2.83 -6.70 -17.43
N TYR A 18 -3.21 -6.69 -16.43
CA TYR A 18 -3.14 -7.46 -15.36
C TYR A 18 -3.83 -8.72 -15.57
N PRO A 19 -3.53 -9.69 -14.91
CA PRO A 19 -4.16 -10.97 -15.00
C PRO A 19 -5.60 -10.79 -14.69
N MET A 20 -6.42 -11.68 -15.17
CA MET A 20 -7.74 -11.54 -14.93
C MET A 20 -8.00 -11.49 -13.51
N GLY A 21 -8.71 -10.67 -13.02
CA GLY A 21 -9.02 -10.58 -11.60
C GLY A 21 -8.18 -9.59 -10.84
N ALA A 22 -7.18 -9.07 -11.43
CA ALA A 22 -6.36 -8.12 -10.73
C ALA A 22 -6.97 -6.74 -10.80
N TYR A 23 -6.79 -5.95 -9.76
CA TYR A 23 -7.32 -4.61 -9.72
C TYR A 23 -6.26 -3.71 -9.17
N THR A 24 -5.99 -2.62 -9.83
CA THR A 24 -4.92 -1.70 -9.46
C THR A 24 -5.42 -0.29 -9.25
N ARG A 25 -4.95 0.36 -8.21
CA ARG A 25 -5.21 1.74 -7.96
C ARG A 25 -3.92 2.46 -7.75
N PHE A 26 -3.88 3.71 -8.18
CA PHE A 26 -2.67 4.52 -8.07
C PHE A 26 -2.92 5.73 -7.21
N GLY A 27 -1.90 6.20 -6.58
CA GLY A 27 -1.95 7.45 -5.84
C GLY A 27 -0.64 8.17 -5.98
N MET A 28 -0.67 9.48 -5.87
CA MET A 28 0.54 10.30 -5.93
C MET A 28 0.88 10.76 -4.52
N VAL A 29 2.11 10.55 -4.12
CA VAL A 29 2.54 10.89 -2.77
C VAL A 29 3.80 11.75 -2.88
N ASP A 30 3.79 12.91 -2.25
CA ASP A 30 4.94 13.79 -2.27
C ASP A 30 5.79 13.58 -1.04
N ASN A 31 7.08 13.43 -1.24
CA ASN A 31 8.03 13.39 -0.15
C ASN A 31 8.78 14.74 -0.18
N PRO A 32 8.49 15.64 0.74
CA PRO A 32 9.15 16.94 0.73
C PRO A 32 10.55 16.94 1.33
N ALA A 33 10.99 15.83 1.86
CA ALA A 33 12.30 15.75 2.45
C ALA A 33 13.36 15.54 1.38
N GLU A 34 14.60 15.68 1.75
CA GLU A 34 15.68 15.48 0.80
C GLU A 34 16.23 14.07 0.90
N GLU A 35 15.63 13.23 1.68
CA GLU A 35 16.10 11.87 1.82
C GLU A 35 14.96 10.90 1.61
N ASN A 36 15.26 9.67 1.39
CA ASN A 36 14.25 8.64 1.19
C ASN A 36 13.53 8.35 2.49
N ILE A 37 12.25 8.09 2.41
CA ILE A 37 11.44 7.79 3.56
C ILE A 37 10.78 6.45 3.33
N TYR A 38 10.91 5.53 4.28
CA TYR A 38 10.31 4.21 4.15
C TYR A 38 8.96 4.22 4.87
N PRO A 39 7.87 4.08 4.14
CA PRO A 39 6.55 4.16 4.76
C PRO A 39 6.07 2.84 5.33
N SER A 40 5.00 2.92 6.10
CA SER A 40 4.27 1.77 6.52
C SER A 40 2.92 1.83 5.81
N ILE A 41 2.41 0.73 5.34
CA ILE A 41 1.21 0.71 4.54
C ILE A 41 0.18 -0.20 5.18
N GLU A 42 -1.03 0.33 5.41
CA GLU A 42 -2.12 -0.44 5.95
C GLU A 42 -3.07 -0.77 4.81
N VAL A 43 -3.28 -2.04 4.56
CA VAL A 43 -4.09 -2.49 3.44
C VAL A 43 -5.37 -3.11 3.96
N TYR A 44 -6.51 -2.64 3.45
CA TYR A 44 -7.81 -3.11 3.89
C TYR A 44 -8.55 -3.88 2.79
N THR A 45 -7.83 -4.39 1.85
CA THR A 45 -8.41 -5.03 0.68
C THR A 45 -8.39 -6.53 0.84
N THR A 46 -9.46 -7.20 0.50
CA THR A 46 -9.47 -8.66 0.56
C THR A 46 -8.83 -9.24 -0.68
N GLY A 47 -8.38 -10.46 -0.61
CA GLY A 47 -7.79 -11.15 -1.74
C GLY A 47 -6.79 -12.19 -1.29
N GLN A 48 -6.18 -12.87 -2.24
CA GLN A 48 -5.20 -13.89 -1.95
C GLN A 48 -3.79 -13.35 -1.97
N GLU A 49 -3.60 -12.21 -2.58
CA GLU A 49 -2.28 -11.62 -2.60
C GLU A 49 -2.42 -10.13 -2.91
N VAL A 50 -1.50 -9.33 -2.45
CA VAL A 50 -1.54 -7.91 -2.70
C VAL A 50 -0.14 -7.45 -3.08
N CYS A 51 -0.06 -6.56 -4.04
CA CYS A 51 1.21 -6.01 -4.50
C CYS A 51 1.22 -4.51 -4.21
N LEU A 52 2.26 -4.04 -3.57
CA LEU A 52 2.42 -2.64 -3.24
C LEU A 52 3.65 -2.14 -3.99
N ALA A 53 3.49 -1.17 -4.83
CA ALA A 53 4.55 -0.74 -5.72
C ALA A 53 4.82 0.75 -5.65
N ASN A 54 6.07 1.12 -5.80
CA ASN A 54 6.42 2.51 -6.08
C ASN A 54 6.81 2.52 -7.54
N ARG A 55 5.89 3.00 -8.39
CA ARG A 55 6.12 2.95 -9.83
C ARG A 55 7.18 3.93 -10.26
N THR A 56 7.37 5.00 -9.52
CA THR A 56 8.42 5.96 -9.84
C THR A 56 9.79 5.32 -9.65
N ALA A 57 9.94 4.48 -8.65
CA ALA A 57 11.19 3.81 -8.39
C ALA A 57 11.30 2.48 -9.14
N GLY A 58 10.21 1.96 -9.65
CA GLY A 58 10.24 0.69 -10.34
C GLY A 58 10.41 -0.49 -9.40
N GLU A 59 9.94 -0.37 -8.18
CA GLU A 59 10.12 -1.41 -7.17
C GLU A 59 8.79 -1.80 -6.57
N GLN A 60 8.65 -3.02 -6.14
CA GLN A 60 7.41 -3.49 -5.58
C GLN A 60 7.61 -4.61 -4.57
N VAL A 61 6.64 -4.75 -3.69
CA VAL A 61 6.60 -5.81 -2.69
C VAL A 61 5.29 -6.53 -2.86
N THR A 62 5.32 -7.84 -2.90
CA THR A 62 4.11 -8.65 -3.04
C THR A 62 4.00 -9.56 -1.82
N ILE A 63 2.84 -9.52 -1.18
CA ILE A 63 2.58 -10.38 -0.04
C ILE A 63 1.61 -11.47 -0.51
N GLU A 64 2.08 -12.69 -0.49
CA GLU A 64 1.31 -13.82 -1.01
C GLU A 64 0.55 -14.49 0.13
N HIS A 65 -0.33 -13.77 0.75
CA HIS A 65 -1.13 -14.27 1.84
C HIS A 65 -2.53 -13.67 1.75
N SER A 66 -3.53 -14.46 2.07
CA SER A 66 -4.89 -13.97 1.94
C SER A 66 -5.23 -12.96 3.02
N ILE A 67 -6.07 -12.03 2.68
CA ILE A 67 -6.61 -11.05 3.59
C ILE A 67 -8.12 -11.20 3.49
N ALA A 68 -8.76 -11.49 4.60
CA ALA A 68 -10.20 -11.72 4.61
C ALA A 68 -10.92 -10.46 5.07
N GLU A 69 -12.23 -10.51 5.04
CA GLU A 69 -12.99 -9.43 5.54
C GLU A 69 -12.67 -9.24 6.99
N ASN A 70 -12.71 -8.03 7.46
CA ASN A 70 -12.42 -7.68 8.84
C ASN A 70 -10.96 -7.93 9.22
N GLN A 71 -10.10 -8.03 8.24
CA GLN A 71 -8.68 -8.09 8.48
C GLN A 71 -7.99 -6.92 7.80
N LYS A 72 -6.82 -6.57 8.28
CA LYS A 72 -5.98 -5.62 7.57
C LYS A 72 -4.56 -6.13 7.61
N LEU A 73 -3.80 -5.76 6.60
CA LEU A 73 -2.42 -6.13 6.52
C LEU A 73 -1.60 -4.86 6.73
N VAL A 74 -0.60 -4.91 7.58
CA VAL A 74 0.28 -3.77 7.79
C VAL A 74 1.68 -4.16 7.33
N VAL A 75 2.18 -3.45 6.33
CA VAL A 75 3.49 -3.73 5.78
C VAL A 75 4.41 -2.59 6.12
N ASP A 76 5.49 -2.87 6.83
CA ASP A 76 6.45 -1.85 7.20
C ASP A 76 7.65 -2.00 6.28
N LEU A 77 7.85 -1.03 5.40
CA LEU A 77 8.93 -1.16 4.43
C LEU A 77 10.29 -0.85 5.02
N LYS A 78 10.34 -0.22 6.18
CA LYS A 78 11.61 0.04 6.79
C LYS A 78 12.12 -1.23 7.46
N ASP A 79 11.26 -1.92 8.19
CA ASP A 79 11.66 -3.13 8.87
C ASP A 79 11.49 -4.36 7.99
N VAL A 80 10.90 -4.20 6.85
CA VAL A 80 10.64 -5.28 5.92
C VAL A 80 9.83 -6.36 6.62
N SER A 81 8.70 -5.95 7.16
CA SER A 81 7.83 -6.88 7.88
C SER A 81 6.38 -6.72 7.43
N ALA A 82 5.60 -7.73 7.65
CA ALA A 82 4.18 -7.69 7.33
C ALA A 82 3.41 -8.45 8.40
N PHE A 83 2.36 -7.80 8.92
CA PHE A 83 1.55 -8.41 9.97
C PHE A 83 0.08 -8.34 9.61
N LEU A 84 -0.63 -9.39 9.90
CA LEU A 84 -2.05 -9.46 9.64
C LEU A 84 -2.78 -9.19 10.94
N TYR A 85 -3.76 -8.30 10.91
CA TYR A 85 -4.55 -7.95 12.07
C TYR A 85 -6.00 -8.34 11.84
N GLN A 86 -6.67 -8.75 12.90
CA GLN A 86 -8.07 -9.13 12.83
C GLN A 86 -8.89 -8.14 13.64
N ARG A 87 -10.01 -7.71 13.08
CA ARG A 87 -10.88 -6.80 13.76
C ARG A 87 -11.72 -7.59 14.76
N ASP A 88 -11.82 -7.13 15.98
CA ASP A 88 -12.58 -7.84 16.97
C ASP A 88 -14.02 -7.31 17.04
N GLY A 89 -14.79 -7.81 17.95
CA GLY A 89 -16.18 -7.43 18.04
C GLY A 89 -16.41 -5.98 18.44
N SER A 90 -15.41 -5.33 19.03
CA SER A 90 -15.57 -3.94 19.39
C SER A 90 -15.08 -3.01 18.32
N GLY A 91 -14.55 -3.55 17.23
CA GLY A 91 -14.06 -2.72 16.15
C GLY A 91 -12.58 -2.46 16.20
N ASP A 92 -11.89 -2.97 17.21
CA ASP A 92 -10.46 -2.76 17.31
C ASP A 92 -9.72 -3.89 16.59
N TYR A 93 -8.55 -3.56 16.08
CA TYR A 93 -7.75 -4.54 15.39
C TYR A 93 -6.70 -5.11 16.32
N GLN A 94 -6.56 -6.44 16.31
CA GLN A 94 -5.58 -7.13 17.13
C GLN A 94 -4.65 -7.89 16.22
N MET A 95 -3.37 -7.86 16.53
CA MET A 95 -2.39 -8.53 15.71
C MET A 95 -2.66 -10.02 15.76
N GLN A 96 -2.74 -10.65 14.62
CA GLN A 96 -3.09 -12.02 14.54
C GLN A 96 -1.93 -12.89 14.08
N GLU A 97 -1.20 -12.46 13.09
CA GLU A 97 -0.18 -13.31 12.51
C GLU A 97 0.92 -12.51 11.84
N ASP A 98 2.15 -12.99 11.98
CA ASP A 98 3.28 -12.39 11.29
C ASP A 98 3.36 -13.11 9.95
N VAL A 99 3.10 -12.37 8.89
CA VAL A 99 3.13 -12.94 7.55
C VAL A 99 4.31 -12.43 6.74
N SER A 100 5.35 -11.96 7.41
CA SER A 100 6.51 -11.41 6.72
C SER A 100 7.14 -12.44 5.78
N HIS A 101 7.10 -13.71 6.14
CA HIS A 101 7.72 -14.74 5.32
C HIS A 101 6.89 -15.05 4.07
N TRP A 102 5.72 -14.45 3.93
CA TRP A 102 4.93 -14.64 2.74
C TRP A 102 5.22 -13.54 1.71
N MET A 103 6.23 -12.71 1.96
CA MET A 103 6.65 -11.74 1.00
C MET A 103 7.36 -12.49 -0.12
N SER A 104 7.02 -12.22 -1.35
CA SER A 104 7.57 -12.99 -2.46
C SER A 104 9.06 -12.74 -2.59
N LEU A 105 9.77 -13.68 -3.17
CA LEU A 105 11.21 -13.59 -3.24
C LEU A 105 11.70 -12.47 -4.13
N ASP A 106 10.89 -12.04 -5.08
CA ASP A 106 11.32 -10.96 -5.95
C ASP A 106 10.85 -9.62 -5.42
N SER A 107 10.37 -9.55 -4.19
CA SER A 107 9.96 -8.29 -3.60
C SER A 107 11.19 -7.44 -3.28
N VAL A 108 11.05 -6.14 -3.49
CA VAL A 108 12.10 -5.20 -3.18
C VAL A 108 11.50 -4.11 -2.31
N PRO A 109 11.90 -3.99 -1.06
CA PRO A 109 11.39 -2.92 -0.22
C PRO A 109 11.74 -1.58 -0.83
N TRP A 110 10.80 -0.67 -0.83
CA TRP A 110 11.01 0.59 -1.51
C TRP A 110 10.73 1.77 -0.57
N ALA A 111 11.26 2.90 -0.95
CA ALA A 111 11.10 4.13 -0.20
C ALA A 111 10.42 5.17 -1.05
N LEU A 112 9.82 6.15 -0.41
CA LEU A 112 9.37 7.33 -1.10
C LEU A 112 10.61 8.17 -1.35
N ARG A 113 10.92 8.41 -2.60
CA ARG A 113 12.08 9.20 -2.95
C ARG A 113 11.72 10.68 -2.88
N PRO A 114 12.67 11.56 -2.73
CA PRO A 114 12.37 12.99 -2.69
C PRO A 114 11.54 13.40 -3.90
N GLY A 115 10.54 14.17 -3.70
CA GLY A 115 9.67 14.61 -4.77
C GLY A 115 8.44 13.74 -4.87
N ARG A 116 7.89 13.64 -6.06
CA ARG A 116 6.62 13.00 -6.27
C ARG A 116 6.78 11.52 -6.60
N ASN A 117 6.01 10.69 -5.97
CA ASN A 117 6.07 9.26 -6.17
C ASN A 117 4.69 8.73 -6.57
N GLN A 118 4.64 7.88 -7.58
CA GLN A 118 3.40 7.24 -7.93
C GLN A 118 3.39 5.86 -7.27
N VAL A 119 2.47 5.64 -6.40
CA VAL A 119 2.38 4.41 -5.64
C VAL A 119 1.14 3.67 -6.09
N ALA A 120 1.21 2.37 -6.16
CA ALA A 120 0.11 1.56 -6.65
C ALA A 120 -0.14 0.39 -5.74
N ILE A 121 -1.40 -0.01 -5.65
CA ILE A 121 -1.76 -1.19 -4.90
C ILE A 121 -2.58 -2.06 -5.86
N THR A 122 -2.25 -3.32 -5.93
CA THR A 122 -2.93 -4.26 -6.81
C THR A 122 -3.35 -5.47 -6.00
N ASN A 123 -4.56 -5.91 -6.17
CA ASN A 123 -5.00 -7.14 -5.53
C ASN A 123 -5.62 -8.06 -6.58
N ASP A 124 -5.91 -9.27 -6.21
CA ASP A 124 -6.44 -10.23 -7.16
C ASP A 124 -7.94 -10.43 -6.99
N GLN A 125 -8.64 -9.53 -6.30
CA GLN A 125 -10.06 -9.66 -6.11
C GLN A 125 -10.75 -8.57 -6.89
N PRO A 126 -11.26 -8.85 -8.05
CA PRO A 126 -11.76 -7.81 -8.94
C PRO A 126 -12.91 -7.01 -8.38
N GLU A 127 -13.66 -7.59 -7.49
CA GLU A 127 -14.78 -6.87 -6.98
C GLU A 127 -14.48 -6.06 -5.77
N ASP A 128 -13.29 -6.12 -5.25
CA ASP A 128 -12.98 -5.41 -4.04
C ASP A 128 -11.98 -4.33 -4.36
N THR A 129 -12.44 -3.11 -4.37
CA THR A 129 -11.57 -1.98 -4.66
C THR A 129 -10.47 -1.88 -3.64
N PRO A 130 -9.23 -1.87 -4.04
CA PRO A 130 -8.14 -1.78 -3.07
C PRO A 130 -8.20 -0.51 -2.26
N VAL A 131 -8.03 -0.65 -0.97
CA VAL A 131 -8.00 0.48 -0.05
C VAL A 131 -6.75 0.35 0.79
N ALA A 132 -5.96 1.39 0.83
CA ALA A 132 -4.74 1.38 1.62
C ALA A 132 -4.40 2.79 2.12
N TYR A 133 -3.69 2.84 3.21
CA TYR A 133 -3.23 4.10 3.76
C TYR A 133 -1.72 4.03 3.92
N LEU A 134 -1.05 5.11 3.53
CA LEU A 134 0.37 5.20 3.68
C LEU A 134 0.65 6.06 4.88
N ARG A 135 1.53 5.63 5.73
CA ARG A 135 1.89 6.39 6.90
C ARG A 135 3.39 6.57 6.91
N TYR A 136 3.86 7.78 7.05
CA TYR A 136 5.29 8.02 7.05
C TYR A 136 5.61 9.27 7.83
N ARG A 137 6.88 9.39 8.20
CA ARG A 137 7.31 10.49 9.01
C ARG A 137 8.26 11.34 8.21
N ILE A 138 8.13 12.61 8.28
CA ILE A 138 8.97 13.54 7.54
C ILE A 138 10.04 14.08 8.46
N PRO A 139 11.24 13.57 8.38
CA PRO A 139 12.29 13.95 9.32
C PRO A 139 12.67 15.39 9.24
N SER A 140 12.55 16.00 8.07
CA SER A 140 12.96 17.36 7.93
C SER A 140 12.10 18.33 8.73
N LEU A 141 10.97 17.90 9.23
CA LEU A 141 10.16 18.74 10.05
C LEU A 141 10.56 18.61 11.50
N GLY A 142 11.49 17.72 11.77
CA GLY A 142 11.98 17.64 13.09
C GLY A 142 11.09 17.08 14.10
N VAL A 143 9.93 16.73 13.89
CA VAL A 143 9.16 16.27 14.92
C VAL A 143 8.52 15.17 14.49
N ARG A 144 7.83 14.54 15.14
CA ARG A 144 7.21 13.52 14.78
C ARG A 144 6.16 13.80 13.90
N ALA A 145 6.20 14.45 12.91
CA ALA A 145 5.10 14.71 12.04
C ALA A 145 4.85 13.42 11.31
N CYS A 146 3.77 12.84 11.56
CA CYS A 146 3.46 11.58 10.92
C CYS A 146 2.25 11.82 10.04
N LEU A 147 2.40 11.75 8.74
CA LEU A 147 1.31 12.00 7.83
C LEU A 147 0.71 10.70 7.35
N ARG A 148 -0.58 10.72 7.06
CA ARG A 148 -1.28 9.54 6.64
C ARG A 148 -2.08 9.87 5.42
N TYR A 149 -1.86 9.18 4.35
CA TYR A 149 -2.56 9.44 3.11
C TYR A 149 -3.37 8.23 2.71
N ALA A 150 -4.52 8.49 2.18
CA ALA A 150 -5.37 7.42 1.71
C ALA A 150 -5.21 7.31 0.23
N PHE A 151 -4.98 6.10 -0.28
CA PHE A 151 -4.87 5.97 -1.59
C PHE A 151 -6.06 5.44 -2.04
N MET A 152 -6.68 5.72 -2.85
CA MET A 152 -7.80 5.30 -3.43
C MET A 152 -8.95 5.29 -2.86
N THR A 153 -9.35 5.92 -2.33
CA THR A 153 -10.44 5.85 -1.62
C THR A 153 -11.58 5.75 -2.38
N ARG A 154 -12.14 6.34 -2.99
CA ARG A 154 -13.24 6.16 -3.60
C ARG A 154 -13.36 6.85 -4.74
N PRO A 155 -13.80 6.54 -5.54
CA PRO A 155 -13.90 7.10 -6.69
C PRO A 155 -14.75 8.14 -6.68
N MET A 156 -15.01 8.67 -6.80
CA MET A 156 -15.87 9.53 -6.77
C MET A 156 -16.31 9.73 -7.72
#